data_dc7b4635714a58f4c2d802e4819f456b
#
_entry.id   dc7b4635714a58f4c2d802e4819f456b
#
_cell.length_a   1.000
_cell.length_b   1.000
_cell.length_c   1.000
_cell.angle_alpha   90.00
_cell.angle_beta   90.00
_cell.angle_gamma   90.00
#
_symmetry.space_group_name_H-M   'P 1'
#
loop_
_entity.id
_entity.type
_entity.pdbx_description
1 polymer ?
#
loop_
_entity_poly.entity_id
_entity_poly.type
_entity_poly.pdbx_seq_one_letter_code
_entity_poly.pdbx_strand_id
1 'polypeptide(L)'
;MDIYEIINHRQSDRQYDPERPVEPEKIRRILEAARIAPSACNAQPWHFIVVDEPELRNQVADAVASRILGMNHFTKQAPVHILVVEERPNFTSGIGGLIKDKQFPLLDIGIAAAHITLAATAEGLGSCILGWFDEKAMRKLLHIPDKKRVILDIVVGSVSYTHLT
;
A
#
# COMPACT_ATOMS: atom_id res chain seq x y z
N MET A 1 4.82 -18.63 11.42
CA MET A 1 3.84 -19.03 10.37
C MET A 1 4.60 -19.48 9.15
N ASP A 2 4.21 -20.59 8.56
CA ASP A 2 4.69 -20.97 7.23
C ASP A 2 4.01 -20.13 6.14
N ILE A 3 4.42 -20.27 4.88
CA ILE A 3 3.88 -19.44 3.79
C ILE A 3 2.39 -19.67 3.53
N TYR A 4 1.91 -20.88 3.72
CA TYR A 4 0.48 -21.20 3.53
C TYR A 4 -0.37 -20.63 4.65
N GLU A 5 0.13 -20.67 5.87
CA GLU A 5 -0.51 -20.00 7.02
C GLU A 5 -0.61 -18.48 6.79
N ILE A 6 0.47 -17.84 6.31
CA ILE A 6 0.47 -16.41 5.99
C ILE A 6 -0.58 -16.10 4.92
N ILE A 7 -0.62 -16.86 3.83
CA ILE A 7 -1.61 -16.66 2.76
C ILE A 7 -3.04 -16.82 3.29
N ASN A 8 -3.30 -17.81 4.12
CA ASN A 8 -4.63 -18.08 4.68
C ASN A 8 -5.07 -17.01 5.69
N HIS A 9 -4.15 -16.47 6.48
CA HIS A 9 -4.47 -15.43 7.47
C HIS A 9 -4.57 -14.03 6.86
N ARG A 10 -3.89 -13.77 5.74
CA ARG A 10 -3.95 -12.47 5.08
C ARG A 10 -5.39 -12.16 4.65
N GLN A 11 -5.91 -11.08 5.14
CA GLN A 11 -7.22 -10.56 4.75
C GLN A 11 -7.19 -9.03 4.59
N SER A 12 -8.29 -8.43 4.13
CA SER A 12 -8.45 -6.97 4.09
C SER A 12 -9.04 -6.50 5.41
N ASP A 13 -8.16 -6.08 6.32
CA ASP A 13 -8.54 -5.61 7.64
C ASP A 13 -9.11 -4.19 7.58
N ARG A 14 -10.21 -3.96 8.29
CA ARG A 14 -10.92 -2.67 8.31
C ARG A 14 -11.21 -2.17 9.72
N GLN A 15 -10.46 -2.68 10.69
CA GLN A 15 -10.52 -2.25 12.08
C GLN A 15 -9.14 -2.39 12.72
N TYR A 16 -8.57 -1.26 13.10
CA TYR A 16 -7.22 -1.19 13.67
C TYR A 16 -7.27 -0.64 15.09
N ASP A 17 -6.23 -0.93 15.85
CA ASP A 17 -6.00 -0.36 17.18
C ASP A 17 -5.16 0.92 17.02
N PRO A 18 -5.76 2.13 17.15
CA PRO A 18 -5.05 3.38 16.96
C PRO A 18 -4.02 3.71 18.02
N GLU A 19 -4.14 3.07 19.20
CA GLU A 19 -3.24 3.28 20.33
C GLU A 19 -1.98 2.39 20.23
N ARG A 20 -1.95 1.47 19.28
CA ARG A 20 -0.85 0.53 19.11
C ARG A 20 0.00 0.90 17.90
N PRO A 21 1.14 1.58 18.12
CA PRO A 21 2.04 1.95 17.04
C PRO A 21 2.66 0.70 16.39
N VAL A 22 3.08 0.84 15.14
CA VAL A 22 3.84 -0.20 14.45
C VAL A 22 5.32 0.09 14.60
N GLU A 23 6.08 -0.92 15.03
CA GLU A 23 7.53 -0.79 15.20
C GLU A 23 8.22 -0.50 13.85
N PRO A 24 9.12 0.50 13.77
CA PRO A 24 9.78 0.88 12.53
C PRO A 24 10.50 -0.28 11.82
N GLU A 25 11.03 -1.24 12.58
CA GLU A 25 11.70 -2.40 12.03
C GLU A 25 10.74 -3.34 11.26
N LYS A 26 9.49 -3.45 11.68
CA LYS A 26 8.46 -4.20 10.94
C LYS A 26 8.18 -3.52 9.61
N ILE A 27 8.02 -2.19 9.61
CA ILE A 27 7.80 -1.42 8.37
C ILE A 27 8.98 -1.60 7.41
N ARG A 28 10.23 -1.56 7.91
CA ARG A 28 11.41 -1.80 7.07
C ARG A 28 11.38 -3.18 6.42
N ARG A 29 11.05 -4.25 7.18
CA ARG A 29 10.94 -5.61 6.61
C ARG A 29 9.83 -5.72 5.59
N ILE A 30 8.68 -5.10 5.82
CA ILE A 30 7.55 -5.05 4.88
C ILE A 30 7.97 -4.36 3.58
N LEU A 31 8.62 -3.20 3.68
CA LEU A 31 9.10 -2.46 2.51
C LEU A 31 10.20 -3.21 1.75
N GLU A 32 11.09 -3.91 2.46
CA GLU A 32 12.12 -4.74 1.82
C GLU A 32 11.50 -5.90 1.04
N ALA A 33 10.47 -6.56 1.57
CA ALA A 33 9.73 -7.57 0.84
C ALA A 33 9.11 -7.02 -0.46
N ALA A 34 8.56 -5.80 -0.40
CA ALA A 34 8.02 -5.12 -1.58
C ALA A 34 9.12 -4.71 -2.58
N ARG A 35 10.26 -4.22 -2.08
CA ARG A 35 11.39 -3.76 -2.91
C ARG A 35 11.95 -4.88 -3.77
N ILE A 36 12.03 -6.11 -3.24
CA ILE A 36 12.55 -7.29 -3.95
C ILE A 36 11.48 -8.02 -4.77
N ALA A 37 10.25 -7.51 -4.83
CA ALA A 37 9.21 -8.11 -5.65
C ALA A 37 9.63 -8.18 -7.12
N PRO A 38 9.25 -9.22 -7.87
CA PRO A 38 9.56 -9.32 -9.29
C PRO A 38 8.81 -8.24 -10.09
N SER A 39 9.44 -7.77 -11.17
CA SER A 39 8.84 -6.83 -12.11
C SER A 39 9.31 -7.08 -13.54
N ALA A 40 8.50 -6.68 -14.52
CA ALA A 40 8.82 -6.82 -15.93
C ALA A 40 10.15 -6.12 -16.25
N CYS A 41 11.12 -6.86 -16.82
CA CYS A 41 12.47 -6.38 -17.11
C CYS A 41 13.19 -5.75 -15.90
N ASN A 42 12.85 -6.18 -14.70
CA ASN A 42 13.33 -5.61 -13.43
C ASN A 42 13.13 -4.07 -13.36
N ALA A 43 12.01 -3.58 -13.89
CA ALA A 43 11.74 -2.15 -14.02
C ALA A 43 11.48 -1.46 -12.67
N GLN A 44 10.99 -2.21 -11.68
CA GLN A 44 10.68 -1.71 -10.33
C GLN A 44 9.90 -0.39 -10.37
N PRO A 45 8.72 -0.35 -11.01
CA PRO A 45 7.99 0.88 -11.33
C PRO A 45 7.22 1.45 -10.13
N TRP A 46 7.83 1.42 -8.94
CA TRP A 46 7.22 1.86 -7.70
C TRP A 46 8.15 2.73 -6.88
N HIS A 47 7.54 3.67 -6.18
CA HIS A 47 8.14 4.41 -5.09
C HIS A 47 7.18 4.36 -3.91
N PHE A 48 7.67 3.95 -2.74
CA PHE A 48 6.87 3.86 -1.53
C PHE A 48 7.05 5.09 -0.67
N ILE A 49 5.93 5.70 -0.25
CA ILE A 49 5.92 6.79 0.72
C ILE A 49 5.22 6.26 1.97
N VAL A 50 5.92 6.25 3.08
CA VAL A 50 5.37 5.86 4.38
C VAL A 50 4.92 7.10 5.13
N VAL A 51 3.68 7.08 5.61
CA VAL A 51 3.10 8.14 6.42
C VAL A 51 2.66 7.54 7.76
N ASP A 52 3.39 7.87 8.81
CA ASP A 52 3.16 7.43 10.20
C ASP A 52 3.10 8.61 11.19
N GLU A 53 3.46 9.81 10.74
CA GLU A 53 3.32 11.03 11.54
C GLU A 53 1.82 11.35 11.75
N PRO A 54 1.34 11.53 12.99
CA PRO A 54 -0.09 11.56 13.32
C PRO A 54 -0.92 12.60 12.57
N GLU A 55 -0.40 13.82 12.40
CA GLU A 55 -1.14 14.88 11.72
C GLU A 55 -1.26 14.62 10.23
N LEU A 56 -0.15 14.28 9.57
CA LEU A 56 -0.11 13.98 8.14
C LEU A 56 -0.93 12.72 7.83
N ARG A 57 -0.84 11.70 8.68
CA ARG A 57 -1.62 10.47 8.59
C ARG A 57 -3.12 10.75 8.60
N ASN A 58 -3.60 11.62 9.49
CA ASN A 58 -5.01 12.00 9.53
C ASN A 58 -5.46 12.72 8.26
N GLN A 59 -4.61 13.58 7.69
CA GLN A 59 -4.90 14.27 6.43
C GLN A 59 -4.92 13.29 5.25
N VAL A 60 -4.02 12.31 5.22
CA VAL A 60 -4.03 11.21 4.24
C VAL A 60 -5.31 10.40 4.36
N ALA A 61 -5.69 9.98 5.58
CA ALA A 61 -6.92 9.25 5.82
C ALA A 61 -8.17 10.02 5.39
N ASP A 62 -8.20 11.36 5.57
CA ASP A 62 -9.29 12.21 5.07
C ASP A 62 -9.36 12.23 3.53
N ALA A 63 -8.21 12.18 2.83
CA ALA A 63 -8.18 12.10 1.37
C ALA A 63 -8.60 10.72 0.84
N VAL A 64 -8.44 9.67 1.67
CA VAL A 64 -8.87 8.29 1.35
C VAL A 64 -10.34 8.05 1.64
N ALA A 65 -10.87 8.68 2.70
CA ALA A 65 -12.26 8.52 3.10
C ALA A 65 -13.22 9.26 2.16
N SER A 66 -14.30 8.60 1.76
CA SER A 66 -15.37 9.24 1.00
C SER A 66 -16.59 9.46 1.89
N ARG A 67 -16.89 10.72 2.18
CA ARG A 67 -18.11 11.08 2.95
C ARG A 67 -19.38 10.78 2.18
N ILE A 68 -19.36 10.93 0.85
CA ILE A 68 -20.53 10.73 -0.02
C ILE A 68 -20.87 9.25 -0.10
N LEU A 69 -19.87 8.38 -0.23
CA LEU A 69 -20.05 6.94 -0.38
C LEU A 69 -19.98 6.18 0.96
N GLY A 70 -19.66 6.85 2.06
CA GLY A 70 -19.51 6.21 3.36
C GLY A 70 -18.34 5.19 3.42
N MET A 71 -17.33 5.36 2.57
CA MET A 71 -16.25 4.39 2.40
C MET A 71 -14.96 4.81 3.09
N ASN A 72 -14.16 3.82 3.50
CA ASN A 72 -12.77 3.95 3.94
C ASN A 72 -12.55 4.77 5.23
N HIS A 73 -13.59 5.06 6.02
CA HIS A 73 -13.45 5.81 7.27
C HIS A 73 -12.56 5.10 8.31
N PHE A 74 -12.43 3.78 8.22
CA PHE A 74 -11.59 2.97 9.10
C PHE A 74 -10.09 3.28 8.98
N THR A 75 -9.67 3.89 7.85
CA THR A 75 -8.26 4.24 7.62
C THR A 75 -7.71 5.22 8.65
N LYS A 76 -8.57 6.02 9.29
CA LYS A 76 -8.19 6.90 10.42
C LYS A 76 -7.65 6.15 11.64
N GLN A 77 -8.01 4.87 11.78
CA GLN A 77 -7.54 4.03 12.87
C GLN A 77 -6.17 3.41 12.57
N ALA A 78 -5.78 3.34 11.30
CA ALA A 78 -4.53 2.71 10.91
C ALA A 78 -3.32 3.60 11.29
N PRO A 79 -2.33 3.06 12.01
CA PRO A 79 -1.16 3.84 12.44
C PRO A 79 -0.18 4.14 11.30
N VAL A 80 -0.28 3.42 10.17
CA VAL A 80 0.64 3.58 9.02
C VAL A 80 -0.12 3.51 7.71
N HIS A 81 0.18 4.44 6.80
CA HIS A 81 -0.18 4.39 5.39
C HIS A 81 1.08 4.20 4.54
N ILE A 82 1.02 3.29 3.57
CA ILE A 82 2.07 3.07 2.57
C ILE A 82 1.48 3.41 1.20
N LEU A 83 1.82 4.59 0.69
CA LEU A 83 1.39 5.03 -0.64
C LEU A 83 2.32 4.42 -1.69
N VAL A 84 1.73 3.86 -2.74
CA VAL A 84 2.48 3.33 -3.88
C VAL A 84 2.34 4.31 -5.05
N VAL A 85 3.43 5.00 -5.35
CA VAL A 85 3.54 5.96 -6.44
C VAL A 85 4.13 5.25 -7.65
N GLU A 86 3.48 5.40 -8.81
CA GLU A 86 3.98 4.86 -10.07
C GLU A 86 5.22 5.63 -10.54
N GLU A 87 6.31 4.90 -10.75
CA GLU A 87 7.50 5.40 -11.44
C GLU A 87 7.44 5.08 -12.92
N ARG A 88 8.15 5.87 -13.73
CA ARG A 88 8.20 5.61 -15.17
C ARG A 88 8.87 4.26 -15.43
N PRO A 89 8.29 3.43 -16.29
CA PRO A 89 8.93 2.18 -16.69
C PRO A 89 10.27 2.47 -17.36
N ASN A 90 11.21 1.53 -17.27
CA ASN A 90 12.42 1.60 -18.08
C ASN A 90 12.06 1.49 -19.57
N PHE A 91 13.01 1.89 -20.44
CA PHE A 91 12.79 1.94 -21.90
C PHE A 91 12.26 0.61 -22.46
N THR A 92 12.82 -0.51 -22.00
CA THR A 92 12.46 -1.86 -22.49
C THR A 92 11.03 -2.27 -22.11
N SER A 93 10.62 -2.05 -20.85
CA SER A 93 9.28 -2.39 -20.38
C SER A 93 8.22 -1.43 -20.95
N GLY A 94 8.58 -0.16 -21.17
CA GLY A 94 7.70 0.83 -21.78
C GLY A 94 7.35 0.49 -23.22
N ILE A 95 8.34 0.14 -24.07
CA ILE A 95 8.13 -0.28 -25.47
C ILE A 95 7.34 -1.59 -25.52
N GLY A 96 7.71 -2.59 -24.71
CA GLY A 96 7.01 -3.86 -24.68
C GLY A 96 5.53 -3.71 -24.29
N GLY A 97 5.23 -2.82 -23.34
CA GLY A 97 3.86 -2.48 -22.93
C GLY A 97 3.05 -1.85 -24.06
N LEU A 98 3.65 -0.89 -24.77
CA LEU A 98 3.02 -0.17 -25.88
C LEU A 98 2.67 -1.13 -27.05
N ILE A 99 3.60 -2.02 -27.42
CA ILE A 99 3.40 -2.97 -28.53
C ILE A 99 2.33 -4.03 -28.20
N LYS A 100 2.22 -4.42 -26.95
CA LYS A 100 1.32 -5.50 -26.50
C LYS A 100 0.04 -5.00 -25.85
N ASP A 101 -0.19 -3.70 -25.78
CA ASP A 101 -1.31 -3.08 -25.07
C ASP A 101 -1.42 -3.57 -23.60
N LYS A 102 -0.28 -3.67 -22.92
CA LYS A 102 -0.18 -4.13 -21.53
C LYS A 102 0.39 -3.04 -20.64
N GLN A 103 -0.28 -2.80 -19.51
CA GLN A 103 0.17 -1.86 -18.49
C GLN A 103 1.04 -2.58 -17.45
N PHE A 104 2.22 -3.03 -17.86
CA PHE A 104 3.16 -3.76 -16.98
C PHE A 104 3.41 -3.06 -15.63
N PRO A 105 3.55 -1.72 -15.55
CA PRO A 105 3.75 -1.06 -14.26
C PRO A 105 2.64 -1.35 -13.25
N LEU A 106 1.37 -1.39 -13.68
CA LEU A 106 0.25 -1.67 -12.79
C LEU A 106 0.23 -3.14 -12.34
N LEU A 107 0.62 -4.07 -13.22
CA LEU A 107 0.77 -5.49 -12.85
C LEU A 107 1.88 -5.67 -11.81
N ASP A 108 3.03 -5.05 -12.05
CA ASP A 108 4.20 -5.09 -11.16
C ASP A 108 3.87 -4.47 -9.79
N ILE A 109 3.18 -3.32 -9.77
CA ILE A 109 2.70 -2.68 -8.53
C ILE A 109 1.75 -3.60 -7.76
N GLY A 110 0.87 -4.32 -8.46
CA GLY A 110 -0.02 -5.32 -7.83
C GLY A 110 0.77 -6.44 -7.15
N ILE A 111 1.88 -6.90 -7.76
CA ILE A 111 2.78 -7.89 -7.17
C ILE A 111 3.46 -7.32 -5.91
N ALA A 112 4.00 -6.12 -5.98
CA ALA A 112 4.62 -5.46 -4.83
C ALA A 112 3.61 -5.23 -3.68
N ALA A 113 2.37 -4.86 -3.99
CA ALA A 113 1.30 -4.71 -3.02
C ALA A 113 0.95 -6.04 -2.33
N ALA A 114 0.95 -7.16 -3.06
CA ALA A 114 0.77 -8.49 -2.48
C ALA A 114 1.92 -8.82 -1.51
N HIS A 115 3.16 -8.51 -1.86
CA HIS A 115 4.31 -8.69 -0.97
C HIS A 115 4.17 -7.85 0.31
N ILE A 116 3.70 -6.59 0.24
CA ILE A 116 3.44 -5.76 1.42
C ILE A 116 2.44 -6.45 2.35
N THR A 117 1.30 -6.90 1.82
CA THR A 117 0.24 -7.46 2.66
C THR A 117 0.62 -8.80 3.27
N LEU A 118 1.33 -9.67 2.53
CA LEU A 118 1.84 -10.94 3.06
C LEU A 118 2.90 -10.71 4.13
N ALA A 119 3.83 -9.77 3.90
CA ALA A 119 4.84 -9.42 4.88
C ALA A 119 4.23 -8.78 6.14
N ALA A 120 3.20 -7.93 6.00
CA ALA A 120 2.47 -7.39 7.14
C ALA A 120 1.84 -8.51 7.99
N THR A 121 1.21 -9.50 7.35
CA THR A 121 0.66 -10.68 8.04
C THR A 121 1.74 -11.48 8.74
N ALA A 122 2.90 -11.69 8.12
CA ALA A 122 4.04 -12.37 8.72
C ALA A 122 4.57 -11.64 9.97
N GLU A 123 4.49 -10.30 10.00
CA GLU A 123 4.83 -9.46 11.14
C GLU A 123 3.73 -9.38 12.22
N GLY A 124 2.63 -10.12 12.05
CA GLY A 124 1.48 -10.10 12.96
C GLY A 124 0.64 -8.83 12.88
N LEU A 125 0.64 -8.17 11.70
CA LEU A 125 -0.11 -6.95 11.43
C LEU A 125 -1.24 -7.22 10.43
N GLY A 126 -2.33 -6.47 10.55
CA GLY A 126 -3.36 -6.40 9.55
C GLY A 126 -3.04 -5.38 8.46
N SER A 127 -3.66 -5.55 7.30
CA SER A 127 -3.49 -4.62 6.18
C SER A 127 -4.74 -4.53 5.30
N CYS A 128 -4.88 -3.41 4.57
CA CYS A 128 -5.91 -3.26 3.54
C CYS A 128 -5.36 -2.45 2.37
N ILE A 129 -5.56 -2.95 1.15
CA ILE A 129 -5.20 -2.25 -0.09
C ILE A 129 -6.37 -1.39 -0.53
N LEU A 130 -6.12 -0.12 -0.82
CA LEU A 130 -7.10 0.88 -1.22
C LEU A 130 -6.68 1.52 -2.54
N GLY A 131 -7.60 1.49 -3.52
CA GLY A 131 -7.42 2.15 -4.82
C GLY A 131 -8.39 3.31 -5.04
N TRP A 132 -9.34 3.52 -4.12
CA TRP A 132 -10.32 4.60 -4.22
C TRP A 132 -10.01 5.71 -3.21
N PHE A 133 -9.52 6.84 -3.70
CA PHE A 133 -9.19 8.03 -2.92
C PHE A 133 -9.10 9.27 -3.81
N ASP A 134 -9.05 10.46 -3.22
CA ASP A 134 -8.77 11.71 -3.93
C ASP A 134 -7.28 11.81 -4.26
N GLU A 135 -6.90 11.30 -5.44
CA GLU A 135 -5.50 11.28 -5.89
C GLU A 135 -4.91 12.70 -6.01
N LYS A 136 -5.72 13.69 -6.39
CA LYS A 136 -5.24 15.08 -6.52
C LYS A 136 -4.93 15.68 -5.15
N ALA A 137 -5.81 15.49 -4.17
CA ALA A 137 -5.57 15.90 -2.80
C ALA A 137 -4.33 15.20 -2.23
N MET A 138 -4.18 13.90 -2.48
CA MET A 138 -3.04 13.09 -2.03
C MET A 138 -1.71 13.62 -2.60
N ARG A 139 -1.65 13.89 -3.91
CA ARG A 139 -0.43 14.44 -4.53
C ARG A 139 -0.05 15.80 -3.94
N LYS A 140 -1.03 16.68 -3.75
CA LYS A 140 -0.80 18.00 -3.14
C LYS A 140 -0.28 17.87 -1.70
N LEU A 141 -0.90 17.01 -0.91
CA LEU A 141 -0.56 16.79 0.50
C LEU A 141 0.86 16.26 0.67
N LEU A 142 1.27 15.32 -0.18
CA LEU A 142 2.58 14.65 -0.10
C LEU A 142 3.64 15.24 -1.03
N HIS A 143 3.36 16.41 -1.64
CA HIS A 143 4.26 17.09 -2.59
C HIS A 143 4.71 16.19 -3.76
N ILE A 144 3.83 15.28 -4.20
CA ILE A 144 4.08 14.40 -5.34
C ILE A 144 3.86 15.18 -6.64
N PRO A 145 4.81 15.16 -7.59
CA PRO A 145 4.67 15.86 -8.86
C PRO A 145 3.40 15.45 -9.62
N ASP A 146 2.71 16.41 -10.27
CA ASP A 146 1.44 16.17 -10.98
C ASP A 146 1.52 15.11 -12.08
N LYS A 147 2.72 14.92 -12.67
CA LYS A 147 2.99 13.90 -13.69
C LYS A 147 3.09 12.47 -13.17
N LYS A 148 3.13 12.28 -11.83
CA LYS A 148 3.17 10.98 -11.17
C LYS A 148 1.79 10.58 -10.69
N ARG A 149 1.51 9.29 -10.69
CA ARG A 149 0.25 8.72 -10.23
C ARG A 149 0.45 8.07 -8.86
N VAL A 150 -0.49 8.30 -7.97
CA VAL A 150 -0.62 7.48 -6.74
C VAL A 150 -1.59 6.36 -7.04
N ILE A 151 -1.10 5.13 -7.11
CA ILE A 151 -1.90 3.98 -7.57
C ILE A 151 -2.65 3.34 -6.41
N LEU A 152 -1.99 3.15 -5.27
CA LEU A 152 -2.55 2.50 -4.10
C LEU A 152 -2.18 3.24 -2.82
N ASP A 153 -3.06 3.16 -1.83
CA ASP A 153 -2.77 3.35 -0.43
C ASP A 153 -2.93 2.01 0.29
N ILE A 154 -1.93 1.59 1.04
CA ILE A 154 -1.96 0.34 1.81
C ILE A 154 -1.84 0.70 3.28
N VAL A 155 -2.93 0.52 4.02
CA VAL A 155 -2.91 0.77 5.47
C VAL A 155 -2.43 -0.47 6.20
N VAL A 156 -1.64 -0.25 7.25
CA VAL A 156 -1.02 -1.31 8.08
C VAL A 156 -1.15 -0.94 9.55
N GLY A 157 -1.48 -1.92 10.38
CA GLY A 157 -1.58 -1.72 11.82
C GLY A 157 -1.93 -2.98 12.60
N SER A 158 -1.91 -2.91 13.92
CA SER A 158 -2.45 -3.97 14.77
C SER A 158 -3.96 -4.04 14.61
N VAL A 159 -4.52 -5.24 14.52
CA VAL A 159 -5.97 -5.45 14.45
C VAL A 159 -6.55 -5.59 15.85
N SER A 160 -7.76 -5.07 16.03
CA SER A 160 -8.48 -5.11 17.33
C SER A 160 -9.35 -6.35 17.51
N TYR A 161 -9.38 -7.25 16.52
CA TYR A 161 -10.13 -8.50 16.59
C TYR A 161 -9.18 -9.69 16.39
N THR A 162 -9.51 -10.80 17.04
CA THR A 162 -8.90 -12.10 16.76
C THR A 162 -9.45 -12.62 15.44
N HIS A 163 -8.56 -13.07 14.55
CA HIS A 163 -8.99 -13.77 13.35
C HIS A 163 -9.91 -14.92 13.73
N LEU A 164 -11.13 -14.91 13.19
CA LEU A 164 -12.01 -16.06 13.30
C LEU A 164 -11.34 -17.21 12.53
N THR A 165 -10.86 -18.18 13.27
CA THR A 165 -10.35 -19.46 12.73
C THR A 165 -11.48 -20.28 12.12
#